data_c8f2bd37b68b513b8313c7181350f3b3
#
_entry.id   c8f2bd37b68b513b8313c7181350f3b3
#
_cell.length_a   1.000
_cell.length_b   1.000
_cell.length_c   1.000
_cell.angle_alpha   90.00
_cell.angle_beta   90.00
_cell.angle_gamma   90.00
#
_symmetry.space_group_name_H-M   'P 1'
#
loop_
_entity.id
_entity.type
_entity.pdbx_description
1 polymer ?
#
loop_
_entity_poly.entity_id
_entity_poly.type
_entity_poly.pdbx_seq_one_letter_code
_entity_poly.pdbx_strand_id
1 'polypeptide(L)'
;MLETLESLRLLADPATFAGNLLIYALVISVGTALGRLRVFGISLGVTFILFAGLAAGHFGFTPNPVILGFLRDFGLMLFVFFIGLQVGPSFFSSFRAGGLQLNALCLFGIVLSVVVTIALWAAFAGRIPLAEMLGVHYGAVTNTPGLGAVQEALSVLGWTGADPAVAYACAYPLAVVGIIGTAVAVQWVWRIDPAEEDRRWEASESEQHAAPITFYVEASNGYLEDKPIKVIRQVIGRPFVISRRYNETEGLMSPGPNTRVKVGDVLRCVALEEHKEAVVAFFGRERTDVDLTSEHSPVHSSLILITEPSVNGLRIQDLHLSHYDGTNVTRIYRAGMELFPYQNLHLHLGDRLVVVGPERAVARLAGVLGNQEKKLDHPNVISVFVGIALGILAGSIPIVIPGIPAALKLGLAGGPLVVAILLGRFGPSLKLATYTTNSASLMLREIGISFFLASVGLAAGPGFVAAFTGGDGFLFMGLGLIVTLVPLWVVAAAARIGLRMNYHSIVGLLAGMTTNPPALAHAATLSEKNSAAVAYSTVYPLAMFLRILTGQIVLLLFWTAA
;
A
#
# COMPACT_ATOMS: atom_id res chain seq x y z
N MET A 1 16.93 28.55 29.24
CA MET A 1 16.00 28.25 28.13
C MET A 1 16.00 29.33 27.04
N LEU A 2 15.82 30.63 27.37
CA LEU A 2 15.92 31.74 26.40
C LEU A 2 17.32 31.87 25.80
N GLU A 3 18.39 31.85 26.62
CA GLU A 3 19.78 31.87 26.14
C GLU A 3 20.16 30.68 25.26
N THR A 4 19.61 29.48 25.57
CA THR A 4 19.83 28.28 24.74
C THR A 4 19.10 28.39 23.38
N LEU A 5 17.94 29.03 23.35
CA LEU A 5 17.20 29.32 22.11
C LEU A 5 17.92 30.37 21.25
N GLU A 6 18.50 31.41 21.87
CA GLU A 6 19.30 32.41 21.16
C GLU A 6 20.59 31.81 20.60
N SER A 7 21.27 30.96 21.35
CA SER A 7 22.47 30.25 20.88
C SER A 7 22.19 29.33 19.71
N LEU A 8 21.07 28.57 19.76
CA LEU A 8 20.62 27.74 18.64
C LEU A 8 20.22 28.58 17.43
N ARG A 9 19.65 29.76 17.63
CA ARG A 9 19.27 30.68 16.56
C ARG A 9 20.51 31.25 15.83
N LEU A 10 21.60 31.54 16.56
CA LEU A 10 22.86 31.97 15.96
C LEU A 10 23.55 30.86 15.16
N LEU A 11 23.49 29.60 15.63
CA LEU A 11 24.03 28.45 14.89
C LEU A 11 23.15 28.08 13.68
N ALA A 12 21.86 28.34 13.74
CA ALA A 12 20.88 28.07 12.67
C ALA A 12 20.63 29.30 11.79
N ASP A 13 21.69 30.04 11.45
CA ASP A 13 21.59 31.22 10.59
C ASP A 13 21.02 30.85 9.20
N PRO A 14 19.80 31.31 8.85
CA PRO A 14 19.18 31.02 7.56
C PRO A 14 19.89 31.64 6.36
N ALA A 15 20.83 32.56 6.58
CA ALA A 15 21.69 33.11 5.53
C ALA A 15 22.71 32.06 5.05
N THR A 16 23.03 31.06 5.88
CA THR A 16 24.00 30.02 5.55
C THR A 16 23.32 28.74 5.12
N PHE A 17 23.93 28.00 4.19
CA PHE A 17 23.43 26.68 3.79
C PHE A 17 23.45 25.68 4.96
N ALA A 18 24.50 25.72 5.77
CA ALA A 18 24.65 24.87 6.97
C ALA A 18 23.54 25.13 8.01
N GLY A 19 23.18 26.39 8.24
CA GLY A 19 22.12 26.78 9.14
C GLY A 19 20.76 26.25 8.69
N ASN A 20 20.46 26.34 7.40
CA ASN A 20 19.22 25.76 6.84
C ASN A 20 19.19 24.24 7.03
N LEU A 21 20.28 23.53 6.73
CA LEU A 21 20.33 22.06 6.95
C LEU A 21 20.16 21.71 8.43
N LEU A 22 20.74 22.48 9.33
CA LEU A 22 20.60 22.26 10.77
C LEU A 22 19.14 22.42 11.22
N ILE A 23 18.44 23.45 10.75
CA ILE A 23 17.01 23.64 11.04
C ILE A 23 16.21 22.41 10.62
N TYR A 24 16.39 21.95 9.38
CA TYR A 24 15.70 20.76 8.88
C TYR A 24 16.05 19.50 9.67
N ALA A 25 17.33 19.27 9.96
CA ALA A 25 17.78 18.12 10.73
C ALA A 25 17.15 18.09 12.13
N LEU A 26 17.08 19.24 12.81
CA LEU A 26 16.47 19.35 14.13
C LEU A 26 14.94 19.13 14.08
N VAL A 27 14.26 19.81 13.16
CA VAL A 27 12.79 19.67 13.00
C VAL A 27 12.41 18.23 12.69
N ILE A 28 13.10 17.57 11.74
CA ILE A 28 12.83 16.19 11.35
C ILE A 28 13.15 15.24 12.51
N SER A 29 14.29 15.41 13.19
CA SER A 29 14.68 14.55 14.31
C SER A 29 13.72 14.64 15.49
N VAL A 30 13.39 15.87 15.91
CA VAL A 30 12.43 16.10 17.00
C VAL A 30 11.05 15.61 16.62
N GLY A 31 10.57 15.94 15.41
CA GLY A 31 9.28 15.48 14.92
C GLY A 31 9.18 13.96 14.83
N THR A 32 10.21 13.29 14.33
CA THR A 32 10.26 11.82 14.27
C THR A 32 10.30 11.19 15.66
N ALA A 33 11.07 11.77 16.60
CA ALA A 33 11.13 11.30 17.98
C ALA A 33 9.77 11.43 18.69
N LEU A 34 9.12 12.58 18.56
CA LEU A 34 7.78 12.83 19.08
C LEU A 34 6.72 11.93 18.41
N GLY A 35 6.88 11.65 17.11
CA GLY A 35 6.02 10.76 16.35
C GLY A 35 6.00 9.31 16.86
N ARG A 36 7.03 8.89 17.61
CA ARG A 36 7.07 7.56 18.27
C ARG A 36 6.26 7.50 19.57
N LEU A 37 5.91 8.65 20.13
CA LEU A 37 5.07 8.70 21.33
C LEU A 37 3.67 8.20 21.00
N ARG A 38 3.14 7.36 21.88
CA ARG A 38 1.77 6.85 21.77
C ARG A 38 0.89 7.56 22.79
N VAL A 39 -0.10 8.28 22.32
CA VAL A 39 -1.12 8.91 23.16
C VAL A 39 -2.39 8.07 23.03
N PHE A 40 -2.87 7.51 24.14
CA PHE A 40 -3.99 6.56 24.15
C PHE A 40 -3.81 5.36 23.17
N GLY A 41 -2.56 4.85 23.04
CA GLY A 41 -2.23 3.76 22.14
C GLY A 41 -2.05 4.17 20.66
N ILE A 42 -2.33 5.42 20.29
CA ILE A 42 -2.25 5.95 18.92
C ILE A 42 -0.96 6.73 18.76
N SER A 43 -0.20 6.43 17.70
CA SER A 43 0.95 7.22 17.26
C SER A 43 0.56 8.06 16.06
N LEU A 44 0.87 9.35 16.07
CA LEU A 44 0.68 10.23 14.91
C LEU A 44 1.81 10.09 13.87
N GLY A 45 2.84 9.30 14.18
CA GLY A 45 3.91 8.96 13.25
C GLY A 45 4.63 10.19 12.69
N VAL A 46 4.99 10.13 11.41
CA VAL A 46 5.74 11.18 10.70
C VAL A 46 5.05 12.55 10.67
N THR A 47 3.74 12.62 10.95
CA THR A 47 3.00 13.89 10.97
C THR A 47 3.46 14.83 12.08
N PHE A 48 4.08 14.32 13.15
CA PHE A 48 4.69 15.17 14.17
C PHE A 48 5.82 16.06 13.62
N ILE A 49 6.39 15.74 12.49
CA ILE A 49 7.38 16.61 11.81
C ILE A 49 6.72 17.94 11.42
N LEU A 50 5.46 17.91 10.95
CA LEU A 50 4.71 19.13 10.68
C LEU A 50 4.58 20.01 11.94
N PHE A 51 4.18 19.41 13.07
CA PHE A 51 4.00 20.16 14.32
C PHE A 51 5.32 20.65 14.90
N ALA A 52 6.41 19.89 14.77
CA ALA A 52 7.75 20.35 15.13
C ALA A 52 8.17 21.53 14.24
N GLY A 53 7.86 21.47 12.93
CA GLY A 53 8.07 22.59 12.00
C GLY A 53 7.24 23.82 12.34
N LEU A 54 5.96 23.66 12.69
CA LEU A 54 5.07 24.75 13.15
C LEU A 54 5.65 25.44 14.39
N ALA A 55 6.09 24.66 15.37
CA ALA A 55 6.71 25.20 16.58
C ALA A 55 8.01 25.95 16.24
N ALA A 56 8.89 25.36 15.46
CA ALA A 56 10.15 25.99 15.06
C ALA A 56 9.90 27.29 14.27
N GLY A 57 8.99 27.28 13.29
CA GLY A 57 8.60 28.46 12.52
C GLY A 57 8.00 29.56 13.39
N HIS A 58 7.16 29.20 14.37
CA HIS A 58 6.62 30.15 15.37
C HIS A 58 7.71 30.81 16.21
N PHE A 59 8.74 30.05 16.61
CA PHE A 59 9.88 30.61 17.33
C PHE A 59 10.90 31.34 16.44
N GLY A 60 10.58 31.54 15.16
CA GLY A 60 11.35 32.34 14.23
C GLY A 60 12.51 31.60 13.53
N PHE A 61 12.53 30.27 13.56
CA PHE A 61 13.43 29.46 12.71
C PHE A 61 12.86 29.42 11.28
N THR A 62 13.21 30.42 10.47
CA THR A 62 12.71 30.57 9.10
C THR A 62 13.82 30.27 8.12
N PRO A 63 13.81 29.15 7.40
CA PRO A 63 14.81 28.84 6.37
C PRO A 63 14.76 29.83 5.21
N ASN A 64 15.83 29.86 4.43
CA ASN A 64 15.86 30.61 3.17
C ASN A 64 14.67 30.17 2.28
N PRO A 65 13.85 31.10 1.75
CA PRO A 65 12.65 30.77 0.98
C PRO A 65 12.91 29.87 -0.25
N VAL A 66 14.08 30.03 -0.90
CA VAL A 66 14.46 29.21 -2.06
C VAL A 66 14.73 27.76 -1.64
N ILE A 67 15.47 27.57 -0.54
CA ILE A 67 15.78 26.25 0.01
C ILE A 67 14.51 25.59 0.52
N LEU A 68 13.65 26.34 1.21
CA LEU A 68 12.35 25.86 1.70
C LEU A 68 11.47 25.39 0.54
N GLY A 69 11.34 26.19 -0.52
CA GLY A 69 10.57 25.83 -1.71
C GLY A 69 11.12 24.58 -2.39
N PHE A 70 12.46 24.52 -2.59
CA PHE A 70 13.10 23.37 -3.19
C PHE A 70 12.87 22.07 -2.39
N LEU A 71 13.10 22.10 -1.08
CA LEU A 71 12.95 20.91 -0.22
C LEU A 71 11.48 20.49 -0.09
N ARG A 72 10.53 21.43 -0.09
CA ARG A 72 9.10 21.15 -0.13
C ARG A 72 8.72 20.40 -1.41
N ASP A 73 9.06 20.95 -2.55
CA ASP A 73 8.63 20.44 -3.86
C ASP A 73 9.36 19.13 -4.21
N PHE A 74 10.65 19.04 -3.94
CA PHE A 74 11.42 17.81 -4.09
C PHE A 74 10.94 16.71 -3.14
N GLY A 75 10.68 17.06 -1.88
CA GLY A 75 10.15 16.13 -0.87
C GLY A 75 8.78 15.58 -1.27
N LEU A 76 7.87 16.43 -1.70
CA LEU A 76 6.54 16.05 -2.20
C LEU A 76 6.65 15.07 -3.37
N MET A 77 7.43 15.45 -4.39
CA MET A 77 7.63 14.66 -5.60
C MET A 77 8.21 13.27 -5.28
N LEU A 78 9.26 13.21 -4.46
CA LEU A 78 9.89 11.97 -4.05
C LEU A 78 8.89 11.08 -3.29
N PHE A 79 8.15 11.64 -2.35
CA PHE A 79 7.14 10.95 -1.56
C PHE A 79 6.04 10.33 -2.43
N VAL A 80 5.43 11.13 -3.32
CA VAL A 80 4.34 10.64 -4.18
C VAL A 80 4.82 9.62 -5.22
N PHE A 81 6.04 9.80 -5.75
CA PHE A 81 6.62 8.86 -6.70
C PHE A 81 6.80 7.46 -6.07
N PHE A 82 7.38 7.38 -4.87
CA PHE A 82 7.57 6.09 -4.20
C PHE A 82 6.27 5.46 -3.71
N ILE A 83 5.27 6.27 -3.33
CA ILE A 83 3.90 5.75 -3.12
C ILE A 83 3.35 5.16 -4.42
N GLY A 84 3.47 5.85 -5.53
CA GLY A 84 2.99 5.39 -6.82
C GLY A 84 3.63 4.06 -7.25
N LEU A 85 4.94 3.92 -7.08
CA LEU A 85 5.66 2.66 -7.36
C LEU A 85 5.17 1.50 -6.47
N GLN A 86 4.95 1.76 -5.18
CA GLN A 86 4.50 0.75 -4.23
C GLN A 86 3.07 0.28 -4.54
N VAL A 87 2.21 1.21 -4.92
CA VAL A 87 0.78 1.00 -5.17
C VAL A 87 0.50 0.47 -6.58
N GLY A 88 1.36 0.79 -7.56
CA GLY A 88 1.17 0.47 -8.97
C GLY A 88 0.79 -0.98 -9.28
N PRO A 89 1.48 -2.00 -8.72
CA PRO A 89 1.13 -3.40 -8.95
C PRO A 89 -0.28 -3.78 -8.53
N SER A 90 -0.78 -3.23 -7.42
CA SER A 90 -2.09 -3.53 -6.86
C SER A 90 -3.21 -2.62 -7.37
N PHE A 91 -2.89 -1.45 -7.95
CA PHE A 91 -3.87 -0.46 -8.39
C PHE A 91 -4.94 -1.07 -9.30
N PHE A 92 -4.53 -1.72 -10.39
CA PHE A 92 -5.47 -2.30 -11.36
C PHE A 92 -6.13 -3.59 -10.87
N SER A 93 -5.47 -4.35 -10.01
CA SER A 93 -6.02 -5.57 -9.44
C SER A 93 -7.07 -5.29 -8.36
N SER A 94 -7.00 -4.14 -7.69
CA SER A 94 -7.98 -3.72 -6.70
C SER A 94 -9.40 -3.53 -7.24
N PHE A 95 -9.56 -3.40 -8.56
CA PHE A 95 -10.88 -3.33 -9.22
C PHE A 95 -11.46 -4.70 -9.59
N ARG A 96 -10.73 -5.82 -9.30
CA ARG A 96 -11.19 -7.19 -9.56
C ARG A 96 -11.57 -7.89 -8.25
N ALA A 97 -12.25 -9.01 -8.35
CA ALA A 97 -12.48 -9.96 -7.24
C ALA A 97 -12.91 -9.31 -5.90
N GLY A 98 -14.08 -8.69 -5.85
CA GLY A 98 -14.65 -8.11 -4.61
C GLY A 98 -14.16 -6.70 -4.27
N GLY A 99 -13.05 -6.24 -4.82
CA GLY A 99 -12.53 -4.88 -4.58
C GLY A 99 -13.37 -3.76 -5.20
N LEU A 100 -14.23 -4.07 -6.17
CA LEU A 100 -15.10 -3.09 -6.83
C LEU A 100 -16.05 -2.40 -5.85
N GLN A 101 -16.67 -3.17 -4.94
CA GLN A 101 -17.58 -2.61 -3.94
C GLN A 101 -16.87 -1.68 -2.96
N LEU A 102 -15.68 -2.08 -2.48
CA LEU A 102 -14.84 -1.26 -1.61
C LEU A 102 -14.43 0.03 -2.31
N ASN A 103 -13.97 -0.04 -3.56
CA ASN A 103 -13.58 1.12 -4.36
C ASN A 103 -14.76 2.04 -4.71
N ALA A 104 -15.96 1.49 -4.94
CA ALA A 104 -17.17 2.28 -5.16
C ALA A 104 -17.57 3.06 -3.90
N LEU A 105 -17.53 2.43 -2.72
CA LEU A 105 -17.77 3.10 -1.43
C LEU A 105 -16.70 4.16 -1.14
N CYS A 106 -15.44 3.87 -1.45
CA CYS A 106 -14.34 4.82 -1.33
C CYS A 106 -14.57 6.04 -2.21
N LEU A 107 -14.89 5.85 -3.50
CA LEU A 107 -15.21 6.94 -4.43
C LEU A 107 -16.41 7.76 -3.92
N PHE A 108 -17.48 7.09 -3.50
CA PHE A 108 -18.65 7.76 -2.94
C PHE A 108 -18.29 8.63 -1.72
N GLY A 109 -17.49 8.09 -0.79
CA GLY A 109 -17.05 8.82 0.40
C GLY A 109 -16.13 10.01 0.08
N ILE A 110 -15.27 9.88 -0.93
CA ILE A 110 -14.43 10.99 -1.40
C ILE A 110 -15.30 12.09 -2.02
N VAL A 111 -16.20 11.74 -2.92
CA VAL A 111 -17.13 12.71 -3.53
C VAL A 111 -17.97 13.39 -2.46
N LEU A 112 -18.51 12.63 -1.51
CA LEU A 112 -19.28 13.19 -0.41
C LEU A 112 -18.46 14.16 0.44
N SER A 113 -17.18 13.83 0.73
CA SER A 113 -16.30 14.74 1.49
C SER A 113 -16.05 16.05 0.74
N VAL A 114 -15.92 16.01 -0.58
CA VAL A 114 -15.79 17.20 -1.42
C VAL A 114 -17.09 18.02 -1.42
N VAL A 115 -18.24 17.36 -1.58
CA VAL A 115 -19.56 18.03 -1.55
C VAL A 115 -19.78 18.72 -0.20
N VAL A 116 -19.49 18.05 0.91
CA VAL A 116 -19.59 18.64 2.26
C VAL A 116 -18.66 19.85 2.37
N THR A 117 -17.44 19.75 1.85
CA THR A 117 -16.47 20.86 1.87
C THR A 117 -16.98 22.06 1.09
N ILE A 118 -17.49 21.83 -0.13
CA ILE A 118 -18.05 22.91 -0.98
C ILE A 118 -19.28 23.54 -0.31
N ALA A 119 -20.17 22.73 0.26
CA ALA A 119 -21.35 23.23 0.97
C ALA A 119 -20.98 24.09 2.18
N LEU A 120 -19.99 23.67 2.96
CA LEU A 120 -19.49 24.47 4.08
C LEU A 120 -18.78 25.73 3.60
N TRP A 121 -17.98 25.66 2.54
CA TRP A 121 -17.37 26.83 1.93
C TRP A 121 -18.42 27.82 1.46
N ALA A 122 -19.46 27.37 0.78
CA ALA A 122 -20.54 28.24 0.33
C ALA A 122 -21.29 28.92 1.52
N ALA A 123 -21.45 28.19 2.63
CA ALA A 123 -22.06 28.74 3.85
C ALA A 123 -21.18 29.80 4.54
N PHE A 124 -19.85 29.72 4.38
CA PHE A 124 -18.88 30.61 4.99
C PHE A 124 -18.08 31.43 3.97
N ALA A 125 -18.58 31.55 2.70
CA ALA A 125 -17.85 32.16 1.60
C ALA A 125 -17.41 33.63 1.84
N GLY A 126 -18.14 34.39 2.65
CA GLY A 126 -17.75 35.74 3.05
C GLY A 126 -16.67 35.81 4.13
N ARG A 127 -16.27 34.69 4.73
CA ARG A 127 -15.31 34.62 5.82
C ARG A 127 -14.09 33.77 5.56
N ILE A 128 -14.27 32.64 4.85
CA ILE A 128 -13.20 31.67 4.59
C ILE A 128 -12.94 31.60 3.08
N PRO A 129 -11.74 31.97 2.62
CA PRO A 129 -11.32 31.80 1.24
C PRO A 129 -11.32 30.31 0.85
N LEU A 130 -11.52 30.01 -0.45
CA LEU A 130 -11.51 28.64 -0.95
C LEU A 130 -10.18 27.93 -0.67
N ALA A 131 -9.06 28.65 -0.75
CA ALA A 131 -7.72 28.11 -0.45
C ALA A 131 -7.63 27.56 0.98
N GLU A 132 -8.10 28.33 1.97
CA GLU A 132 -8.11 27.90 3.38
C GLU A 132 -9.10 26.76 3.62
N MET A 133 -10.28 26.79 2.98
CA MET A 133 -11.25 25.71 3.08
C MET A 133 -10.72 24.39 2.50
N LEU A 134 -9.91 24.45 1.44
CA LEU A 134 -9.20 23.27 0.95
C LEU A 134 -8.11 22.80 1.92
N GLY A 135 -7.46 23.72 2.64
CA GLY A 135 -6.58 23.37 3.75
C GLY A 135 -7.34 22.59 4.83
N VAL A 136 -8.52 23.06 5.26
CA VAL A 136 -9.41 22.35 6.19
C VAL A 136 -9.78 20.97 5.64
N HIS A 137 -10.15 20.88 4.35
CA HIS A 137 -10.51 19.62 3.71
C HIS A 137 -9.38 18.59 3.80
N TYR A 138 -8.17 18.98 3.41
CA TYR A 138 -7.03 18.05 3.42
C TYR A 138 -6.56 17.67 4.82
N GLY A 139 -6.70 18.59 5.79
CA GLY A 139 -6.52 18.28 7.20
C GLY A 139 -7.55 17.27 7.72
N ALA A 140 -8.82 17.48 7.38
CA ALA A 140 -9.95 16.63 7.75
C ALA A 140 -9.86 15.20 7.22
N VAL A 141 -9.27 15.03 6.03
CA VAL A 141 -9.08 13.71 5.40
C VAL A 141 -7.64 13.19 5.52
N THR A 142 -6.81 13.88 6.30
CA THR A 142 -5.41 13.52 6.59
C THR A 142 -4.55 13.26 5.34
N ASN A 143 -4.84 13.96 4.23
CA ASN A 143 -4.17 13.75 2.96
C ASN A 143 -3.16 14.86 2.65
N THR A 144 -1.92 14.65 3.06
CA THR A 144 -0.80 15.57 2.87
C THR A 144 -0.42 15.80 1.40
N PRO A 145 -0.39 14.78 0.50
CA PRO A 145 -0.09 15.00 -0.92
C PRO A 145 -1.12 15.89 -1.63
N GLY A 146 -2.39 15.78 -1.24
CA GLY A 146 -3.44 16.65 -1.78
C GLY A 146 -3.27 18.10 -1.36
N LEU A 147 -2.84 18.36 -0.11
CA LEU A 147 -2.46 19.71 0.32
C LEU A 147 -1.34 20.27 -0.57
N GLY A 148 -0.28 19.48 -0.80
CA GLY A 148 0.82 19.90 -1.67
C GLY A 148 0.38 20.22 -3.10
N ALA A 149 -0.51 19.40 -3.67
CA ALA A 149 -1.09 19.64 -5.00
C ALA A 149 -1.92 20.94 -5.05
N VAL A 150 -2.64 21.26 -3.98
CA VAL A 150 -3.38 22.54 -3.86
C VAL A 150 -2.42 23.72 -3.73
N GLN A 151 -1.38 23.62 -2.90
CA GLN A 151 -0.38 24.69 -2.75
C GLN A 151 0.33 24.98 -4.09
N GLU A 152 0.69 23.93 -4.85
CA GLU A 152 1.27 24.09 -6.18
C GLU A 152 0.29 24.79 -7.13
N ALA A 153 -0.97 24.34 -7.17
CA ALA A 153 -2.00 24.96 -8.02
C ALA A 153 -2.24 26.43 -7.64
N LEU A 154 -2.31 26.76 -6.36
CA LEU A 154 -2.46 28.13 -5.85
C LEU A 154 -1.26 29.00 -6.24
N SER A 155 -0.04 28.47 -6.18
CA SER A 155 1.16 29.19 -6.63
C SER A 155 1.09 29.53 -8.12
N VAL A 156 0.63 28.59 -8.97
CA VAL A 156 0.43 28.82 -10.41
C VAL A 156 -0.68 29.85 -10.67
N LEU A 157 -1.73 29.87 -9.84
CA LEU A 157 -2.83 30.83 -9.92
C LEU A 157 -2.50 32.22 -9.33
N GLY A 158 -1.30 32.39 -8.75
CA GLY A 158 -0.85 33.67 -8.18
C GLY A 158 -1.51 34.02 -6.84
N TRP A 159 -1.91 33.02 -6.05
CA TRP A 159 -2.48 33.25 -4.73
C TRP A 159 -1.47 33.90 -3.78
N THR A 160 -1.86 35.01 -3.15
CA THR A 160 -1.04 35.78 -2.21
C THR A 160 -1.65 35.81 -0.79
N GLY A 161 -2.77 35.15 -0.57
CA GLY A 161 -3.43 35.07 0.74
C GLY A 161 -2.77 34.07 1.68
N ALA A 162 -3.48 33.74 2.79
CA ALA A 162 -2.97 32.81 3.79
C ALA A 162 -2.67 31.42 3.20
N ASP A 163 -1.59 30.79 3.71
CA ASP A 163 -1.20 29.43 3.30
C ASP A 163 -2.25 28.43 3.82
N PRO A 164 -2.85 27.59 2.96
CA PRO A 164 -3.79 26.55 3.38
C PRO A 164 -3.22 25.56 4.39
N ALA A 165 -1.90 25.51 4.56
CA ALA A 165 -1.23 24.66 5.54
C ALA A 165 -1.62 25.02 7.00
N VAL A 166 -1.94 26.27 7.29
CA VAL A 166 -2.41 26.68 8.63
C VAL A 166 -3.76 26.02 8.93
N ALA A 167 -4.71 26.14 8.03
CA ALA A 167 -6.04 25.53 8.16
C ALA A 167 -5.97 23.99 8.20
N TYR A 168 -5.07 23.39 7.38
CA TYR A 168 -4.75 21.97 7.41
C TYR A 168 -4.28 21.54 8.81
N ALA A 169 -3.30 22.25 9.37
CA ALA A 169 -2.72 21.90 10.66
C ALA A 169 -3.73 22.04 11.81
N CYS A 170 -4.67 23.00 11.73
CA CYS A 170 -5.76 23.14 12.70
C CYS A 170 -6.74 21.96 12.62
N ALA A 171 -7.14 21.53 11.42
CA ALA A 171 -8.13 20.45 11.23
C ALA A 171 -7.58 19.04 11.52
N TYR A 172 -6.28 18.80 11.24
CA TYR A 172 -5.67 17.48 11.24
C TYR A 172 -5.79 16.69 12.56
N PRO A 173 -5.48 17.26 13.76
CA PRO A 173 -5.51 16.49 15.01
C PRO A 173 -6.88 15.90 15.31
N LEU A 174 -7.94 16.72 15.18
CA LEU A 174 -9.31 16.25 15.41
C LEU A 174 -9.78 15.28 14.33
N ALA A 175 -9.27 15.38 13.12
CA ALA A 175 -9.57 14.41 12.07
C ALA A 175 -9.06 13.01 12.43
N VAL A 176 -7.82 12.88 12.92
CA VAL A 176 -7.28 11.57 13.35
C VAL A 176 -8.14 10.98 14.47
N VAL A 177 -8.46 11.79 15.48
CA VAL A 177 -9.34 11.36 16.57
C VAL A 177 -10.73 10.99 16.06
N GLY A 178 -11.29 11.78 15.13
CA GLY A 178 -12.58 11.54 14.51
C GLY A 178 -12.65 10.25 13.70
N ILE A 179 -11.59 9.95 12.94
CA ILE A 179 -11.51 8.71 12.12
C ILE A 179 -11.49 7.49 13.04
N ILE A 180 -10.60 7.48 14.05
CA ILE A 180 -10.49 6.38 15.00
C ILE A 180 -11.74 6.29 15.88
N GLY A 181 -12.23 7.44 16.35
CA GLY A 181 -13.46 7.52 17.11
C GLY A 181 -14.68 7.01 16.35
N THR A 182 -14.75 7.22 15.03
CA THR A 182 -15.79 6.64 14.18
C THR A 182 -15.70 5.10 14.15
N ALA A 183 -14.52 4.53 14.03
CA ALA A 183 -14.34 3.08 14.06
C ALA A 183 -14.86 2.48 15.38
N VAL A 184 -14.48 3.08 16.52
CA VAL A 184 -14.95 2.66 17.84
C VAL A 184 -16.46 2.86 18.00
N ALA A 185 -16.98 4.01 17.56
CA ALA A 185 -18.41 4.31 17.65
C ALA A 185 -19.27 3.38 16.76
N VAL A 186 -18.79 3.00 15.58
CA VAL A 186 -19.42 2.00 14.71
C VAL A 186 -19.55 0.67 15.45
N GLN A 187 -18.51 0.20 16.11
CA GLN A 187 -18.54 -1.01 16.92
C GLN A 187 -19.62 -0.91 18.02
N TRP A 188 -19.65 0.19 18.74
CA TRP A 188 -20.57 0.39 19.85
C TRP A 188 -22.02 0.55 19.42
N VAL A 189 -22.29 1.38 18.39
CA VAL A 189 -23.65 1.65 17.89
C VAL A 189 -24.31 0.40 17.33
N TRP A 190 -23.58 -0.41 16.57
CA TRP A 190 -24.10 -1.67 16.01
C TRP A 190 -23.85 -2.89 16.91
N ARG A 191 -23.34 -2.69 18.14
CA ARG A 191 -23.06 -3.76 19.12
C ARG A 191 -22.30 -4.93 18.51
N ILE A 192 -21.21 -4.62 17.82
CA ILE A 192 -20.40 -5.59 17.10
C ILE A 192 -19.45 -6.29 18.05
N ASP A 193 -19.41 -7.62 18.01
CA ASP A 193 -18.36 -8.43 18.64
C ASP A 193 -17.22 -8.64 17.63
N PRO A 194 -16.01 -8.07 17.86
CA PRO A 194 -14.88 -8.23 16.96
C PRO A 194 -14.46 -9.69 16.75
N ALA A 195 -14.56 -10.53 17.79
CA ALA A 195 -14.19 -11.94 17.70
C ALA A 195 -15.16 -12.75 16.82
N GLU A 196 -16.44 -12.37 16.79
CA GLU A 196 -17.40 -13.00 15.89
C GLU A 196 -17.17 -12.56 14.44
N GLU A 197 -16.82 -11.29 14.22
CA GLU A 197 -16.47 -10.79 12.89
C GLU A 197 -15.19 -11.44 12.36
N ASP A 198 -14.20 -11.74 13.21
CA ASP A 198 -13.01 -12.49 12.82
C ASP A 198 -13.36 -13.92 12.37
N ARG A 199 -14.23 -14.60 13.11
CA ARG A 199 -14.70 -15.94 12.72
C ARG A 199 -15.46 -15.94 11.38
N ARG A 200 -16.30 -14.93 11.15
CA ARG A 200 -17.01 -14.75 9.87
C ARG A 200 -16.04 -14.48 8.72
N TRP A 201 -14.99 -13.71 8.99
CA TRP A 201 -13.94 -13.45 7.99
C TRP A 201 -13.19 -14.74 7.64
N GLU A 202 -12.76 -15.51 8.62
CA GLU A 202 -12.09 -16.79 8.39
C GLU A 202 -12.94 -17.76 7.57
N ALA A 203 -14.23 -17.85 7.88
CA ALA A 203 -15.15 -18.69 7.11
C ALA A 203 -15.25 -18.26 5.64
N SER A 204 -15.29 -16.93 5.38
CA SER A 204 -15.34 -16.39 4.02
C SER A 204 -14.01 -16.45 3.28
N GLU A 205 -12.88 -16.35 3.98
CA GLU A 205 -11.54 -16.40 3.40
C GLU A 205 -11.14 -17.83 3.05
N SER A 206 -11.53 -18.81 3.88
CA SER A 206 -11.34 -20.24 3.58
C SER A 206 -12.08 -20.68 2.31
N GLU A 207 -13.17 -20.02 1.96
CA GLU A 207 -13.86 -20.25 0.68
C GLU A 207 -13.16 -19.56 -0.53
N GLN A 208 -12.42 -18.47 -0.33
CA GLN A 208 -11.86 -17.66 -1.44
C GLN A 208 -10.34 -17.78 -1.63
N HIS A 209 -9.57 -18.02 -0.58
CA HIS A 209 -8.09 -18.04 -0.60
C HIS A 209 -7.53 -19.12 0.34
N ALA A 210 -7.95 -20.37 0.18
CA ALA A 210 -7.38 -21.47 0.94
C ALA A 210 -5.89 -21.61 0.64
N ALA A 211 -5.06 -21.52 1.69
CA ALA A 211 -3.64 -21.85 1.58
C ALA A 211 -3.51 -23.31 1.11
N PRO A 212 -2.51 -23.63 0.25
CA PRO A 212 -2.34 -24.99 -0.21
C PRO A 212 -1.98 -25.90 0.95
N ILE A 213 -2.77 -26.96 1.13
CA ILE A 213 -2.57 -27.99 2.14
C ILE A 213 -1.71 -29.13 1.58
N THR A 214 -1.04 -29.84 2.48
CA THR A 214 -0.28 -31.05 2.16
C THR A 214 -0.96 -32.26 2.78
N PHE A 215 -1.12 -33.31 1.99
CA PHE A 215 -1.70 -34.58 2.43
C PHE A 215 -1.05 -35.77 1.70
N TYR A 216 -1.23 -36.96 2.22
CA TYR A 216 -0.67 -38.18 1.64
C TYR A 216 -1.79 -39.09 1.16
N VAL A 217 -1.59 -39.69 0.00
CA VAL A 217 -2.53 -40.64 -0.59
C VAL A 217 -1.80 -41.90 -1.05
N GLU A 218 -2.41 -43.05 -0.83
CA GLU A 218 -1.99 -44.32 -1.40
C GLU A 218 -2.82 -44.59 -2.66
N ALA A 219 -2.13 -44.86 -3.74
CA ALA A 219 -2.75 -45.19 -5.02
C ALA A 219 -3.34 -46.60 -4.95
N SER A 220 -4.63 -46.72 -4.71
CA SER A 220 -5.36 -48.00 -4.67
C SER A 220 -6.31 -48.19 -5.82
N ASN A 221 -6.55 -47.16 -6.64
CA ASN A 221 -7.42 -47.21 -7.79
C ASN A 221 -6.71 -47.91 -8.97
N GLY A 222 -7.25 -49.03 -9.43
CA GLY A 222 -6.64 -49.80 -10.57
C GLY A 222 -6.53 -49.03 -11.88
N TYR A 223 -7.29 -47.95 -12.08
CA TYR A 223 -7.14 -47.06 -13.24
C TYR A 223 -5.78 -46.39 -13.28
N LEU A 224 -5.11 -46.23 -12.14
CA LEU A 224 -3.83 -45.53 -12.02
C LEU A 224 -2.66 -46.36 -12.52
N GLU A 225 -2.82 -47.69 -12.66
CA GLU A 225 -1.72 -48.58 -13.03
C GLU A 225 -1.06 -48.14 -14.33
N ASP A 226 0.21 -47.84 -14.21
CA ASP A 226 1.11 -47.42 -15.31
C ASP A 226 0.66 -46.13 -16.05
N LYS A 227 -0.16 -45.28 -15.42
CA LYS A 227 -0.59 -44.00 -16.00
C LYS A 227 0.38 -42.87 -15.66
N PRO A 228 0.78 -42.06 -16.63
CA PRO A 228 1.62 -40.89 -16.37
C PRO A 228 0.83 -39.79 -15.64
N ILE A 229 1.48 -39.10 -14.71
CA ILE A 229 0.88 -38.05 -13.87
C ILE A 229 0.17 -36.98 -14.70
N LYS A 230 0.69 -36.61 -15.86
CA LYS A 230 0.03 -35.63 -16.76
C LYS A 230 -1.37 -36.07 -17.19
N VAL A 231 -1.59 -37.36 -17.42
CA VAL A 231 -2.90 -37.92 -17.80
C VAL A 231 -3.82 -37.91 -16.57
N ILE A 232 -3.30 -38.31 -15.41
CA ILE A 232 -4.04 -38.31 -14.16
C ILE A 232 -4.55 -36.91 -13.84
N ARG A 233 -3.70 -35.89 -14.00
CA ARG A 233 -4.10 -34.47 -13.80
C ARG A 233 -5.23 -34.04 -14.74
N GLN A 234 -5.20 -34.47 -15.99
CA GLN A 234 -6.25 -34.15 -16.95
C GLN A 234 -7.58 -34.80 -16.59
N VAL A 235 -7.56 -36.05 -16.09
CA VAL A 235 -8.78 -36.78 -15.70
C VAL A 235 -9.39 -36.20 -14.44
N ILE A 236 -8.59 -35.89 -13.42
CA ILE A 236 -9.08 -35.27 -12.19
C ILE A 236 -9.65 -33.87 -12.47
N GLY A 237 -9.07 -33.12 -13.41
CA GLY A 237 -9.52 -31.77 -13.79
C GLY A 237 -9.43 -30.73 -12.68
N ARG A 238 -8.77 -31.05 -11.58
CA ARG A 238 -8.53 -30.16 -10.44
C ARG A 238 -7.05 -29.88 -10.27
N PRO A 239 -6.65 -28.67 -9.85
CA PRO A 239 -5.24 -28.33 -9.66
C PRO A 239 -4.67 -29.02 -8.40
N PHE A 240 -3.62 -29.79 -8.58
CA PHE A 240 -2.81 -30.38 -7.51
C PHE A 240 -1.36 -30.60 -7.98
N VAL A 241 -0.44 -30.73 -7.04
CA VAL A 241 0.98 -31.02 -7.27
C VAL A 241 1.37 -32.26 -6.48
N ILE A 242 2.01 -33.23 -7.14
CA ILE A 242 2.66 -34.34 -6.44
C ILE A 242 4.11 -33.93 -6.22
N SER A 243 4.49 -33.77 -4.97
CA SER A 243 5.84 -33.33 -4.59
C SER A 243 6.81 -34.49 -4.36
N ARG A 244 6.29 -35.63 -3.89
CA ARG A 244 7.06 -36.84 -3.62
C ARG A 244 6.22 -38.07 -3.94
N ARG A 245 6.89 -39.12 -4.42
CA ARG A 245 6.33 -40.45 -4.63
C ARG A 245 7.27 -41.48 -3.97
N TYR A 246 6.71 -42.36 -3.19
CA TYR A 246 7.40 -43.50 -2.64
C TYR A 246 6.82 -44.78 -3.22
N ASN A 247 7.70 -45.65 -3.66
CA ASN A 247 7.40 -47.01 -4.15
C ASN A 247 8.39 -47.98 -3.51
N GLU A 248 7.93 -49.18 -3.10
CA GLU A 248 8.79 -50.15 -2.41
C GLU A 248 9.99 -50.61 -3.28
N THR A 249 9.82 -50.64 -4.59
CA THR A 249 10.87 -51.10 -5.52
C THR A 249 11.77 -49.97 -6.02
N GLU A 250 11.24 -48.77 -6.20
CA GLU A 250 11.94 -47.60 -6.77
C GLU A 250 12.41 -46.60 -5.70
N GLY A 251 11.92 -46.74 -4.47
CA GLY A 251 12.23 -45.84 -3.36
C GLY A 251 11.52 -44.50 -3.47
N LEU A 252 12.07 -43.52 -2.77
CA LEU A 252 11.53 -42.16 -2.71
C LEU A 252 12.10 -41.29 -3.83
N MET A 253 11.19 -40.65 -4.61
CA MET A 253 11.57 -39.76 -5.71
C MET A 253 10.63 -38.54 -5.79
N SER A 254 11.08 -37.46 -6.43
CA SER A 254 10.24 -36.39 -6.88
C SER A 254 9.75 -36.67 -8.29
N PRO A 255 8.42 -36.82 -8.50
CA PRO A 255 7.92 -37.27 -9.79
C PRO A 255 7.78 -36.10 -10.78
N GLY A 256 8.12 -36.39 -12.06
CA GLY A 256 7.85 -35.48 -13.17
C GLY A 256 6.49 -35.77 -13.85
N PRO A 257 6.08 -34.97 -14.83
CA PRO A 257 4.80 -35.12 -15.52
C PRO A 257 4.63 -36.48 -16.24
N ASN A 258 5.74 -37.10 -16.66
CA ASN A 258 5.75 -38.37 -17.35
C ASN A 258 5.96 -39.57 -16.42
N THR A 259 6.23 -39.33 -15.12
CA THR A 259 6.34 -40.42 -14.14
C THR A 259 5.04 -41.18 -14.08
N ARG A 260 5.14 -42.51 -14.13
CA ARG A 260 4.00 -43.43 -14.10
C ARG A 260 3.69 -43.80 -12.66
N VAL A 261 2.43 -43.72 -12.29
CA VAL A 261 1.93 -44.14 -10.99
C VAL A 261 1.58 -45.63 -11.02
N LYS A 262 1.91 -46.34 -9.95
CA LYS A 262 1.58 -47.75 -9.78
C LYS A 262 0.64 -47.90 -8.56
N VAL A 263 -0.18 -48.93 -8.59
CA VAL A 263 -0.99 -49.29 -7.42
C VAL A 263 -0.04 -49.63 -6.26
N GLY A 264 -0.33 -49.10 -5.06
CA GLY A 264 0.55 -49.18 -3.89
C GLY A 264 1.51 -48.01 -3.72
N ASP A 265 1.66 -47.11 -4.71
CA ASP A 265 2.48 -45.93 -4.55
C ASP A 265 1.91 -45.01 -3.47
N VAL A 266 2.80 -44.49 -2.60
CA VAL A 266 2.43 -43.44 -1.64
C VAL A 266 2.89 -42.09 -2.18
N LEU A 267 1.93 -41.15 -2.31
CA LEU A 267 2.13 -39.86 -2.92
C LEU A 267 1.93 -38.74 -1.89
N ARG A 268 2.88 -37.78 -1.86
CA ARG A 268 2.71 -36.54 -1.15
C ARG A 268 2.16 -35.48 -2.07
N CYS A 269 0.91 -35.11 -1.85
CA CYS A 269 0.15 -34.16 -2.65
C CYS A 269 0.06 -32.78 -1.98
N VAL A 270 0.00 -31.76 -2.80
CA VAL A 270 -0.28 -30.36 -2.39
C VAL A 270 -1.44 -29.88 -3.25
N ALA A 271 -2.52 -29.43 -2.62
CA ALA A 271 -3.69 -28.89 -3.30
C ALA A 271 -4.40 -27.88 -2.39
N LEU A 272 -5.38 -27.16 -2.92
CA LEU A 272 -6.31 -26.42 -2.08
C LEU A 272 -7.25 -27.38 -1.33
N GLU A 273 -7.72 -26.98 -0.14
CA GLU A 273 -8.62 -27.80 0.70
C GLU A 273 -9.85 -28.30 -0.10
N GLU A 274 -10.47 -27.40 -0.87
CA GLU A 274 -11.64 -27.71 -1.72
C GLU A 274 -11.39 -28.79 -2.79
N HIS A 275 -10.13 -29.09 -3.11
CA HIS A 275 -9.74 -30.07 -4.12
C HIS A 275 -9.26 -31.39 -3.51
N LYS A 276 -8.98 -31.40 -2.17
CA LYS A 276 -8.44 -32.55 -1.46
C LYS A 276 -9.31 -33.79 -1.63
N GLU A 277 -10.61 -33.66 -1.33
CA GLU A 277 -11.53 -34.81 -1.39
C GLU A 277 -11.58 -35.43 -2.78
N ALA A 278 -11.61 -34.62 -3.85
CA ALA A 278 -11.63 -35.11 -5.22
C ALA A 278 -10.33 -35.85 -5.57
N VAL A 279 -9.17 -35.34 -5.10
CA VAL A 279 -7.87 -35.97 -5.30
C VAL A 279 -7.79 -37.29 -4.53
N VAL A 280 -8.17 -37.30 -3.25
CA VAL A 280 -8.18 -38.50 -2.41
C VAL A 280 -9.11 -39.56 -2.98
N ALA A 281 -10.34 -39.21 -3.34
CA ALA A 281 -11.31 -40.13 -3.92
C ALA A 281 -10.82 -40.78 -5.22
N PHE A 282 -10.07 -40.05 -6.05
CA PHE A 282 -9.52 -40.58 -7.29
C PHE A 282 -8.32 -41.49 -7.09
N PHE A 283 -7.38 -41.15 -6.17
CA PHE A 283 -6.22 -41.97 -5.88
C PHE A 283 -6.55 -43.20 -5.04
N GLY A 284 -7.47 -43.06 -4.07
CA GLY A 284 -8.00 -44.15 -3.26
C GLY A 284 -7.99 -43.85 -1.77
N ARG A 285 -6.89 -44.05 -1.05
CA ARG A 285 -6.86 -43.95 0.42
C ARG A 285 -5.96 -42.84 0.92
N GLU A 286 -6.50 -41.98 1.79
CA GLU A 286 -5.66 -41.03 2.54
C GLU A 286 -4.81 -41.74 3.58
N ARG A 287 -3.56 -41.38 3.71
CA ARG A 287 -2.60 -41.90 4.68
C ARG A 287 -2.20 -40.78 5.65
N THR A 288 -2.34 -41.01 6.94
CA THR A 288 -1.94 -40.09 8.00
C THR A 288 -0.74 -40.57 8.82
N ASP A 289 -0.32 -41.80 8.56
CA ASP A 289 0.71 -42.55 9.26
C ASP A 289 2.08 -42.52 8.56
N VAL A 290 2.19 -41.77 7.46
CA VAL A 290 3.42 -41.75 6.63
C VAL A 290 3.99 -40.33 6.59
N ASP A 291 5.33 -40.22 6.77
CA ASP A 291 6.08 -39.01 6.51
C ASP A 291 7.20 -39.26 5.48
N LEU A 292 7.08 -38.63 4.32
CA LEU A 292 8.06 -38.70 3.24
C LEU A 292 9.08 -37.54 3.29
N THR A 293 9.24 -36.85 4.43
CA THR A 293 10.10 -35.65 4.55
C THR A 293 11.41 -35.87 5.33
N SER A 294 11.84 -37.12 5.56
CA SER A 294 13.03 -37.42 6.34
C SER A 294 14.29 -36.67 5.84
N GLU A 295 15.18 -36.29 6.76
CA GLU A 295 16.42 -35.53 6.48
C GLU A 295 17.36 -36.22 5.49
N HIS A 296 17.31 -37.55 5.37
CA HIS A 296 18.12 -38.36 4.45
C HIS A 296 17.42 -38.62 3.11
N SER A 297 16.40 -37.88 2.78
CA SER A 297 15.64 -38.02 1.54
C SER A 297 16.48 -37.58 0.32
N PRO A 298 16.50 -38.36 -0.81
CA PRO A 298 17.09 -37.91 -2.07
C PRO A 298 16.34 -36.74 -2.71
N VAL A 299 15.23 -36.34 -2.14
CA VAL A 299 14.37 -35.24 -2.60
C VAL A 299 14.46 -34.07 -1.62
N HIS A 300 15.10 -33.01 -2.06
CA HIS A 300 15.30 -31.78 -1.30
C HIS A 300 14.18 -30.77 -1.54
N SER A 301 13.85 -30.00 -0.50
CA SER A 301 12.95 -28.85 -0.59
C SER A 301 13.78 -27.60 -0.33
N SER A 302 13.75 -26.66 -1.27
CA SER A 302 14.48 -25.40 -1.15
C SER A 302 13.57 -24.21 -1.39
N LEU A 303 13.78 -23.16 -0.62
CA LEU A 303 13.14 -21.88 -0.83
C LEU A 303 14.01 -21.03 -1.75
N ILE A 304 13.55 -20.79 -2.99
CA ILE A 304 14.28 -20.06 -4.02
C ILE A 304 13.67 -18.69 -4.21
N LEU A 305 14.49 -17.65 -4.05
CA LEU A 305 14.09 -16.26 -4.26
C LEU A 305 14.27 -15.87 -5.73
N ILE A 306 13.23 -15.30 -6.35
CA ILE A 306 13.34 -14.77 -7.72
C ILE A 306 14.07 -13.43 -7.67
N THR A 307 15.28 -13.42 -8.23
CA THR A 307 16.14 -12.24 -8.32
C THR A 307 16.59 -11.92 -9.75
N GLU A 308 16.27 -12.79 -10.71
CA GLU A 308 16.63 -12.60 -12.11
C GLU A 308 15.54 -11.79 -12.84
N PRO A 309 15.86 -10.59 -13.39
CA PRO A 309 14.89 -9.73 -14.04
C PRO A 309 14.18 -10.37 -15.25
N SER A 310 14.84 -11.28 -15.96
CA SER A 310 14.28 -11.97 -17.12
C SER A 310 13.11 -12.89 -16.76
N VAL A 311 13.02 -13.34 -15.51
CA VAL A 311 11.95 -14.20 -14.99
C VAL A 311 10.71 -13.40 -14.59
N ASN A 312 10.87 -12.10 -14.36
CA ASN A 312 9.77 -11.27 -13.92
C ASN A 312 8.67 -11.17 -14.98
N GLY A 313 7.43 -11.52 -14.59
CA GLY A 313 6.28 -11.54 -15.50
C GLY A 313 6.10 -12.84 -16.29
N LEU A 314 7.05 -13.79 -16.23
CA LEU A 314 6.85 -15.12 -16.81
C LEU A 314 5.80 -15.90 -16.01
N ARG A 315 5.06 -16.78 -16.68
CA ARG A 315 4.16 -17.71 -16.00
C ARG A 315 4.93 -18.94 -15.55
N ILE A 316 4.44 -19.63 -14.51
CA ILE A 316 5.07 -20.87 -14.02
C ILE A 316 5.26 -21.90 -15.15
N GLN A 317 4.28 -22.03 -16.04
CA GLN A 317 4.41 -22.93 -17.20
C GLN A 317 5.57 -22.56 -18.13
N ASP A 318 5.91 -21.28 -18.23
CA ASP A 318 6.97 -20.76 -19.10
C ASP A 318 8.38 -21.04 -18.53
N LEU A 319 8.48 -21.46 -17.25
CA LEU A 319 9.73 -21.97 -16.66
C LEU A 319 10.14 -23.35 -17.21
N HIS A 320 9.25 -24.03 -17.94
CA HIS A 320 9.50 -25.35 -18.52
C HIS A 320 10.10 -26.33 -17.49
N LEU A 321 9.46 -26.44 -16.31
CA LEU A 321 9.95 -27.30 -15.21
C LEU A 321 10.20 -28.73 -15.60
N SER A 322 9.61 -29.20 -16.71
CA SER A 322 9.88 -30.52 -17.29
C SER A 322 11.34 -30.72 -17.73
N HIS A 323 12.11 -29.68 -17.98
CA HIS A 323 13.54 -29.74 -18.30
C HIS A 323 14.43 -29.92 -17.06
N TYR A 324 13.85 -29.77 -15.87
CA TYR A 324 14.54 -29.94 -14.58
C TYR A 324 14.04 -31.21 -13.88
N ASP A 325 14.43 -32.35 -14.39
CA ASP A 325 13.98 -33.70 -14.01
C ASP A 325 13.50 -33.82 -12.56
N GLY A 326 12.20 -34.11 -12.37
CA GLY A 326 11.59 -34.30 -11.07
C GLY A 326 11.48 -33.06 -10.20
N THR A 327 11.60 -31.85 -10.77
CA THR A 327 11.44 -30.60 -10.01
C THR A 327 10.00 -30.10 -10.04
N ASN A 328 9.46 -29.82 -8.88
CA ASN A 328 8.10 -29.30 -8.71
C ASN A 328 8.10 -28.04 -7.85
N VAL A 329 7.36 -27.02 -8.27
CA VAL A 329 7.02 -25.87 -7.42
C VAL A 329 5.76 -26.24 -6.64
N THR A 330 5.81 -26.17 -5.31
CA THR A 330 4.70 -26.58 -4.43
C THR A 330 3.96 -25.40 -3.82
N ARG A 331 4.67 -24.30 -3.60
CA ARG A 331 4.14 -23.08 -3.00
C ARG A 331 4.89 -21.86 -3.49
N ILE A 332 4.23 -20.70 -3.43
CA ILE A 332 4.85 -19.39 -3.69
C ILE A 332 4.50 -18.46 -2.55
N TYR A 333 5.50 -17.80 -1.97
CA TYR A 333 5.30 -16.75 -1.00
C TYR A 333 5.50 -15.39 -1.68
N ARG A 334 4.47 -14.56 -1.65
CA ARG A 334 4.46 -13.20 -2.19
C ARG A 334 3.90 -12.24 -1.18
N ALA A 335 4.69 -11.24 -0.76
CA ALA A 335 4.27 -10.22 0.20
C ALA A 335 3.61 -10.80 1.49
N GLY A 336 4.14 -11.92 2.00
CA GLY A 336 3.62 -12.60 3.18
C GLY A 336 2.45 -13.55 2.94
N MET A 337 1.90 -13.61 1.73
CA MET A 337 0.82 -14.54 1.36
C MET A 337 1.38 -15.83 0.76
N GLU A 338 0.78 -16.96 1.10
CA GLU A 338 1.06 -18.26 0.53
C GLU A 338 0.09 -18.53 -0.63
N LEU A 339 0.63 -18.77 -1.83
CA LEU A 339 -0.14 -18.96 -3.05
C LEU A 339 0.07 -20.37 -3.61
N PHE A 340 -1.00 -20.95 -4.16
CA PHE A 340 -0.90 -22.18 -4.94
C PHE A 340 -0.24 -21.91 -6.32
N PRO A 341 0.71 -22.76 -6.79
CA PRO A 341 1.47 -22.53 -8.01
C PRO A 341 0.66 -22.91 -9.26
N TYR A 342 -0.37 -22.14 -9.59
CA TYR A 342 -1.10 -22.33 -10.84
C TYR A 342 -0.18 -22.13 -12.06
N GLN A 343 -0.37 -22.91 -13.11
CA GLN A 343 0.46 -22.84 -14.32
C GLN A 343 0.46 -21.46 -15.00
N ASN A 344 -0.65 -20.75 -14.92
CA ASN A 344 -0.84 -19.41 -15.48
C ASN A 344 -0.45 -18.27 -14.52
N LEU A 345 0.00 -18.59 -13.30
CA LEU A 345 0.42 -17.59 -12.33
C LEU A 345 1.70 -16.90 -12.81
N HIS A 346 1.68 -15.58 -12.88
CA HIS A 346 2.83 -14.76 -13.25
C HIS A 346 3.76 -14.60 -12.04
N LEU A 347 5.03 -14.84 -12.27
CA LEU A 347 6.09 -14.71 -11.29
C LEU A 347 6.56 -13.25 -11.19
N HIS A 348 6.90 -12.84 -9.97
CA HIS A 348 7.39 -11.49 -9.70
C HIS A 348 8.77 -11.54 -9.04
N LEU A 349 9.60 -10.54 -9.30
CA LEU A 349 10.82 -10.34 -8.51
C LEU A 349 10.46 -10.22 -7.02
N GLY A 350 11.23 -10.93 -6.18
CA GLY A 350 10.97 -11.01 -4.75
C GLY A 350 10.02 -12.15 -4.34
N ASP A 351 9.39 -12.86 -5.28
CA ASP A 351 8.66 -14.09 -4.94
C ASP A 351 9.62 -15.15 -4.40
N ARG A 352 9.18 -15.90 -3.41
CA ARG A 352 9.90 -17.05 -2.87
C ARG A 352 9.16 -18.32 -3.25
N LEU A 353 9.80 -19.16 -4.03
CA LEU A 353 9.24 -20.42 -4.52
C LEU A 353 9.72 -21.58 -3.64
N VAL A 354 8.81 -22.40 -3.13
CA VAL A 354 9.16 -23.70 -2.54
C VAL A 354 9.29 -24.72 -3.67
N VAL A 355 10.53 -25.08 -3.95
CA VAL A 355 10.88 -26.01 -5.02
C VAL A 355 11.30 -27.33 -4.40
N VAL A 356 10.74 -28.43 -4.89
CA VAL A 356 11.00 -29.80 -4.43
C VAL A 356 11.56 -30.61 -5.59
N GLY A 357 12.68 -31.29 -5.37
CA GLY A 357 13.30 -32.11 -6.43
C GLY A 357 14.71 -32.62 -6.03
N PRO A 358 15.40 -33.31 -6.96
CA PRO A 358 16.79 -33.67 -6.77
C PRO A 358 17.68 -32.45 -6.60
N GLU A 359 18.64 -32.48 -5.70
CA GLU A 359 19.48 -31.33 -5.32
C GLU A 359 20.10 -30.62 -6.54
N ARG A 360 20.66 -31.39 -7.48
CA ARG A 360 21.27 -30.83 -8.70
C ARG A 360 20.27 -30.11 -9.60
N ALA A 361 19.04 -30.61 -9.70
CA ALA A 361 17.99 -29.99 -10.52
C ALA A 361 17.47 -28.71 -9.86
N VAL A 362 17.28 -28.72 -8.53
CA VAL A 362 16.91 -27.55 -7.73
C VAL A 362 17.98 -26.46 -7.83
N ALA A 363 19.28 -26.82 -7.74
CA ALA A 363 20.38 -25.88 -7.88
C ALA A 363 20.45 -25.25 -9.29
N ARG A 364 20.19 -26.02 -10.35
CA ARG A 364 20.11 -25.46 -11.71
C ARG A 364 18.96 -24.49 -11.88
N LEU A 365 17.78 -24.83 -11.34
CA LEU A 365 16.62 -23.93 -11.38
C LEU A 365 16.88 -22.66 -10.55
N ALA A 366 17.53 -22.79 -9.39
CA ALA A 366 17.95 -21.64 -8.57
C ALA A 366 18.88 -20.69 -9.34
N GLY A 367 19.80 -21.22 -10.15
CA GLY A 367 20.65 -20.42 -11.03
C GLY A 367 19.87 -19.62 -12.08
N VAL A 368 18.80 -20.20 -12.63
CA VAL A 368 17.92 -19.51 -13.62
C VAL A 368 17.04 -18.47 -12.94
N LEU A 369 16.53 -18.76 -11.75
CA LEU A 369 15.70 -17.83 -10.98
C LEU A 369 16.53 -16.72 -10.30
N GLY A 370 17.84 -16.92 -10.22
CA GLY A 370 18.82 -15.98 -9.65
C GLY A 370 19.21 -16.33 -8.22
N ASN A 371 18.27 -16.53 -7.31
CA ASN A 371 18.43 -16.90 -5.90
C ASN A 371 19.57 -16.15 -5.15
N GLN A 372 19.78 -14.88 -5.48
CA GLN A 372 20.84 -14.04 -4.92
C GLN A 372 20.21 -12.85 -4.19
N GLU A 373 20.02 -12.96 -2.88
CA GLU A 373 19.47 -11.84 -2.08
C GLU A 373 20.26 -10.56 -2.30
N LYS A 374 21.59 -10.63 -2.39
CA LYS A 374 22.46 -9.48 -2.64
C LYS A 374 22.21 -8.75 -3.98
N LYS A 375 21.65 -9.42 -5.00
CA LYS A 375 21.27 -8.73 -6.25
C LYS A 375 20.08 -7.81 -6.08
N LEU A 376 19.22 -8.09 -5.10
CA LEU A 376 18.08 -7.24 -4.77
C LEU A 376 18.51 -6.02 -3.93
N ASP A 377 19.71 -6.04 -3.34
CA ASP A 377 20.22 -4.96 -2.49
C ASP A 377 20.73 -3.75 -3.28
N HIS A 378 20.91 -3.87 -4.60
CA HIS A 378 21.34 -2.76 -5.44
C HIS A 378 20.13 -1.99 -6.02
N PRO A 379 19.78 -0.81 -5.45
CA PRO A 379 18.71 0.01 -6.00
C PRO A 379 19.07 0.52 -7.40
N ASN A 380 18.14 0.44 -8.33
CA ASN A 380 18.33 1.02 -9.66
C ASN A 380 18.01 2.52 -9.65
N VAL A 381 19.01 3.33 -9.31
CA VAL A 381 18.89 4.79 -9.22
C VAL A 381 18.50 5.41 -10.57
N ILE A 382 18.98 4.85 -11.69
CA ILE A 382 18.65 5.36 -13.04
C ILE A 382 17.16 5.30 -13.29
N SER A 383 16.53 4.15 -13.03
CA SER A 383 15.08 3.98 -13.23
C SER A 383 14.25 4.94 -12.38
N VAL A 384 14.70 5.24 -11.16
CA VAL A 384 14.03 6.18 -10.26
C VAL A 384 14.07 7.59 -10.86
N PHE A 385 15.26 8.09 -11.23
CA PHE A 385 15.40 9.46 -11.74
C PHE A 385 14.79 9.63 -13.13
N VAL A 386 14.87 8.63 -14.00
CA VAL A 386 14.15 8.64 -15.29
C VAL A 386 12.64 8.66 -15.06
N GLY A 387 12.14 7.85 -14.13
CA GLY A 387 10.72 7.86 -13.76
C GLY A 387 10.25 9.20 -13.21
N ILE A 388 11.05 9.83 -12.34
CA ILE A 388 10.77 11.18 -11.81
C ILE A 388 10.78 12.21 -12.95
N ALA A 389 11.76 12.19 -13.84
CA ALA A 389 11.83 13.10 -14.99
C ALA A 389 10.60 12.97 -15.90
N LEU A 390 10.20 11.72 -16.20
CA LEU A 390 8.97 11.45 -16.96
C LEU A 390 7.73 11.93 -16.20
N GLY A 391 7.73 11.80 -14.87
CA GLY A 391 6.66 12.29 -14.00
C GLY A 391 6.52 13.81 -14.07
N ILE A 392 7.62 14.55 -13.98
CA ILE A 392 7.65 16.01 -14.11
C ILE A 392 7.15 16.43 -15.49
N LEU A 393 7.63 15.78 -16.56
CA LEU A 393 7.19 16.05 -17.91
C LEU A 393 5.69 15.81 -18.07
N ALA A 394 5.18 14.66 -17.62
CA ALA A 394 3.76 14.35 -17.66
C ALA A 394 2.92 15.32 -16.81
N GLY A 395 3.43 15.71 -15.64
CA GLY A 395 2.80 16.68 -14.75
C GLY A 395 2.74 18.10 -15.33
N SER A 396 3.69 18.44 -16.20
CA SER A 396 3.77 19.76 -16.85
C SER A 396 2.87 19.90 -18.06
N ILE A 397 2.31 18.81 -18.59
CA ILE A 397 1.42 18.84 -19.77
C ILE A 397 0.13 19.59 -19.42
N PRO A 398 -0.19 20.70 -20.13
CA PRO A 398 -1.43 21.41 -19.92
C PRO A 398 -2.60 20.62 -20.53
N ILE A 399 -3.59 20.28 -19.72
CA ILE A 399 -4.84 19.66 -20.14
C ILE A 399 -5.87 20.77 -20.29
N VAL A 400 -6.23 21.10 -21.50
CA VAL A 400 -7.25 22.12 -21.78
C VAL A 400 -8.62 21.45 -21.77
N ILE A 401 -9.47 21.88 -20.85
CA ILE A 401 -10.87 21.41 -20.77
C ILE A 401 -11.77 22.57 -21.28
N PRO A 402 -12.60 22.32 -22.28
CA PRO A 402 -13.53 23.36 -22.79
C PRO A 402 -14.43 23.88 -21.66
N GLY A 403 -14.48 25.20 -21.49
CA GLY A 403 -15.28 25.84 -20.45
C GLY A 403 -14.54 26.16 -19.15
N ILE A 404 -13.28 25.72 -19.00
CA ILE A 404 -12.42 26.09 -17.85
C ILE A 404 -11.40 27.13 -18.33
N PRO A 405 -11.30 28.30 -17.66
CA PRO A 405 -10.46 29.42 -18.13
C PRO A 405 -8.95 29.15 -18.01
N ALA A 406 -8.53 28.15 -17.20
CA ALA A 406 -7.12 27.80 -17.00
C ALA A 406 -6.85 26.36 -17.41
N ALA A 407 -5.67 26.09 -18.00
CA ALA A 407 -5.25 24.73 -18.32
C ALA A 407 -4.90 23.96 -17.05
N LEU A 408 -5.54 22.79 -16.85
CA LEU A 408 -5.24 21.86 -15.77
C LEU A 408 -3.85 21.24 -16.00
N LYS A 409 -3.02 21.22 -14.97
CA LYS A 409 -1.76 20.45 -14.94
C LYS A 409 -1.81 19.47 -13.80
N LEU A 410 -1.32 18.26 -14.01
CA LEU A 410 -1.19 17.29 -12.91
C LEU A 410 -0.16 17.72 -11.85
N GLY A 411 0.78 18.58 -12.23
CA GLY A 411 1.79 19.17 -11.37
C GLY A 411 2.82 18.18 -10.85
N LEU A 412 3.63 18.65 -9.87
CA LEU A 412 4.70 17.86 -9.24
C LEU A 412 4.19 16.75 -8.32
N ALA A 413 2.91 16.78 -7.93
CA ALA A 413 2.28 15.72 -7.16
C ALA A 413 1.61 14.66 -8.05
N GLY A 414 0.78 15.09 -9.01
CA GLY A 414 -0.02 14.20 -9.84
C GLY A 414 0.76 13.49 -10.93
N GLY A 415 1.64 14.21 -11.64
CA GLY A 415 2.44 13.64 -12.73
C GLY A 415 3.34 12.49 -12.29
N PRO A 416 4.22 12.69 -11.29
CA PRO A 416 5.05 11.63 -10.75
C PRO A 416 4.26 10.45 -10.19
N LEU A 417 3.10 10.69 -9.55
CA LEU A 417 2.23 9.62 -9.07
C LEU A 417 1.73 8.73 -10.21
N VAL A 418 1.16 9.33 -11.26
CA VAL A 418 0.61 8.59 -12.41
C VAL A 418 1.71 7.77 -13.09
N VAL A 419 2.85 8.40 -13.39
CA VAL A 419 3.98 7.71 -14.04
C VAL A 419 4.50 6.58 -13.15
N ALA A 420 4.62 6.80 -11.84
CA ALA A 420 5.08 5.77 -10.90
C ALA A 420 4.10 4.58 -10.81
N ILE A 421 2.78 4.82 -10.80
CA ILE A 421 1.76 3.76 -10.85
C ILE A 421 1.92 2.93 -12.15
N LEU A 422 2.08 3.59 -13.28
CA LEU A 422 2.27 2.92 -14.57
C LEU A 422 3.59 2.14 -14.62
N LEU A 423 4.68 2.72 -14.13
CA LEU A 423 5.98 2.05 -14.04
C LEU A 423 5.94 0.86 -13.06
N GLY A 424 5.29 0.99 -11.92
CA GLY A 424 5.11 -0.10 -10.97
C GLY A 424 4.33 -1.28 -11.56
N ARG A 425 3.37 -1.00 -12.43
CA ARG A 425 2.55 -2.04 -13.08
C ARG A 425 3.16 -2.61 -14.35
N PHE A 426 3.61 -1.74 -15.25
CA PHE A 426 4.01 -2.12 -16.61
C PHE A 426 5.53 -2.15 -16.80
N GLY A 427 6.30 -1.53 -15.89
CA GLY A 427 7.76 -1.49 -15.96
C GLY A 427 8.40 -2.87 -16.11
N PRO A 428 8.00 -3.88 -15.31
CA PRO A 428 8.52 -5.24 -15.47
C PRO A 428 8.26 -5.85 -16.85
N SER A 429 7.07 -5.63 -17.44
CA SER A 429 6.72 -6.14 -18.76
C SER A 429 7.46 -5.44 -19.89
N LEU A 430 7.90 -4.20 -19.68
CA LEU A 430 8.72 -3.41 -20.60
C LEU A 430 10.23 -3.66 -20.39
N LYS A 431 10.60 -4.65 -19.57
CA LYS A 431 12.00 -4.95 -19.17
C LYS A 431 12.73 -3.74 -18.55
N LEU A 432 11.97 -2.75 -18.06
CA LEU A 432 12.53 -1.67 -17.27
C LEU A 432 12.77 -2.22 -15.87
N ALA A 433 14.01 -2.15 -15.41
CA ALA A 433 14.37 -2.56 -14.05
C ALA A 433 13.85 -1.50 -13.05
N THR A 434 12.53 -1.46 -12.84
CA THR A 434 11.87 -0.56 -11.87
C THR A 434 11.99 -1.09 -10.44
N TYR A 435 12.70 -2.19 -10.25
CA TYR A 435 12.88 -2.78 -8.94
C TYR A 435 13.80 -1.92 -8.07
N THR A 436 13.22 -1.40 -7.02
CA THR A 436 13.93 -0.83 -5.88
C THR A 436 13.61 -1.71 -4.68
N THR A 437 14.59 -2.01 -3.82
CA THR A 437 14.30 -2.80 -2.61
C THR A 437 13.17 -2.15 -1.83
N ASN A 438 12.31 -2.95 -1.21
CA ASN A 438 11.21 -2.39 -0.42
C ASN A 438 11.72 -1.44 0.68
N SER A 439 12.85 -1.77 1.30
CA SER A 439 13.50 -0.94 2.33
C SER A 439 13.97 0.39 1.77
N ALA A 440 14.60 0.41 0.59
CA ALA A 440 15.04 1.65 -0.06
C ALA A 440 13.84 2.52 -0.49
N SER A 441 12.79 1.91 -1.05
CA SER A 441 11.56 2.62 -1.42
C SER A 441 10.88 3.26 -0.20
N LEU A 442 10.77 2.52 0.91
CA LEU A 442 10.22 3.02 2.16
C LEU A 442 11.06 4.17 2.73
N MET A 443 12.39 4.02 2.74
CA MET A 443 13.30 5.06 3.24
C MET A 443 13.21 6.35 2.40
N LEU A 444 13.24 6.25 1.08
CA LEU A 444 13.14 7.41 0.19
C LEU A 444 11.77 8.09 0.29
N ARG A 445 10.70 7.31 0.44
CA ARG A 445 9.35 7.82 0.73
C ARG A 445 9.32 8.59 2.06
N GLU A 446 9.94 8.05 3.12
CA GLU A 446 9.98 8.70 4.43
C GLU A 446 10.83 9.97 4.42
N ILE A 447 11.97 9.97 3.73
CA ILE A 447 12.79 11.18 3.52
C ILE A 447 11.97 12.24 2.79
N GLY A 448 11.28 11.85 1.70
CA GLY A 448 10.45 12.76 0.93
C GLY A 448 9.37 13.44 1.77
N ILE A 449 8.56 12.64 2.49
CA ILE A 449 7.50 13.19 3.33
C ILE A 449 8.06 14.03 4.49
N SER A 450 9.22 13.67 5.03
CA SER A 450 9.86 14.42 6.12
C SER A 450 10.28 15.82 5.66
N PHE A 451 10.91 15.95 4.50
CA PHE A 451 11.25 17.26 3.94
C PHE A 451 10.00 18.07 3.62
N PHE A 452 8.99 17.45 3.03
CA PHE A 452 7.74 18.13 2.73
C PHE A 452 7.04 18.66 3.99
N LEU A 453 6.83 17.80 5.00
CA LEU A 453 6.16 18.18 6.26
C LEU A 453 6.95 19.23 7.06
N ALA A 454 8.27 19.11 7.12
CA ALA A 454 9.13 20.09 7.76
C ALA A 454 9.00 21.47 7.08
N SER A 455 9.05 21.50 5.73
CA SER A 455 8.90 22.75 4.96
C SER A 455 7.54 23.39 5.16
N VAL A 456 6.47 22.59 5.07
CA VAL A 456 5.09 23.07 5.27
C VAL A 456 4.90 23.60 6.71
N GLY A 457 5.43 22.88 7.70
CA GLY A 457 5.36 23.31 9.11
C GLY A 457 6.13 24.61 9.37
N LEU A 458 7.36 24.70 8.88
CA LEU A 458 8.19 25.90 9.03
C LEU A 458 7.53 27.13 8.38
N ALA A 459 6.95 26.97 7.19
CA ALA A 459 6.25 28.05 6.49
C ALA A 459 4.98 28.50 7.21
N ALA A 460 4.20 27.57 7.72
CA ALA A 460 2.91 27.85 8.38
C ALA A 460 3.04 28.26 9.84
N GLY A 461 4.21 28.04 10.47
CA GLY A 461 4.46 28.29 11.90
C GLY A 461 4.10 29.69 12.40
N PRO A 462 4.49 30.78 11.72
CA PRO A 462 4.16 32.14 12.14
C PRO A 462 2.65 32.41 12.21
N GLY A 463 1.86 31.82 11.29
CA GLY A 463 0.40 32.00 11.22
C GLY A 463 -0.41 31.07 12.14
N PHE A 464 0.19 29.94 12.58
CA PHE A 464 -0.55 28.89 13.28
C PHE A 464 -1.09 29.35 14.65
N VAL A 465 -0.23 29.95 15.49
CA VAL A 465 -0.66 30.44 16.80
C VAL A 465 -1.63 31.62 16.65
N ALA A 466 -1.39 32.50 15.67
CA ALA A 466 -2.29 33.61 15.37
C ALA A 466 -3.71 33.14 14.99
N ALA A 467 -3.82 31.98 14.31
CA ALA A 467 -5.11 31.38 13.98
C ALA A 467 -5.94 31.04 15.23
N PHE A 468 -5.31 30.68 16.34
CA PHE A 468 -6.03 30.37 17.61
C PHE A 468 -6.21 31.57 18.52
N THR A 469 -5.35 32.58 18.44
CA THR A 469 -5.40 33.74 19.34
C THR A 469 -6.31 34.86 18.86
N GLY A 470 -6.61 34.95 17.58
CA GLY A 470 -7.44 36.00 17.02
C GLY A 470 -8.04 35.65 15.65
N GLY A 471 -7.81 34.46 15.16
CA GLY A 471 -8.26 33.97 13.84
C GLY A 471 -9.31 32.85 13.93
N ASP A 472 -9.44 32.14 12.83
CA ASP A 472 -10.46 31.11 12.60
C ASP A 472 -10.01 29.68 12.95
N GLY A 473 -8.94 29.49 13.74
CA GLY A 473 -8.36 28.17 14.06
C GLY A 473 -9.36 27.18 14.65
N PHE A 474 -10.18 27.62 15.64
CA PHE A 474 -11.23 26.78 16.21
C PHE A 474 -12.35 26.49 15.20
N LEU A 475 -12.66 27.45 14.33
CA LEU A 475 -13.61 27.24 13.23
C LEU A 475 -13.10 26.20 12.26
N PHE A 476 -11.82 26.27 11.85
CA PHE A 476 -11.18 25.26 11.00
C PHE A 476 -11.21 23.86 11.62
N MET A 477 -10.99 23.75 12.95
CA MET A 477 -11.14 22.49 13.68
C MET A 477 -12.57 21.94 13.60
N GLY A 478 -13.57 22.79 13.85
CA GLY A 478 -14.98 22.40 13.81
C GLY A 478 -15.45 22.00 12.42
N LEU A 479 -15.12 22.78 11.39
CA LEU A 479 -15.44 22.49 10.01
C LEU A 479 -14.71 21.21 9.55
N GLY A 480 -13.44 21.05 9.92
CA GLY A 480 -12.66 19.84 9.64
C GLY A 480 -13.31 18.59 10.24
N LEU A 481 -13.80 18.68 11.47
CA LEU A 481 -14.51 17.56 12.12
C LEU A 481 -15.79 17.17 11.36
N ILE A 482 -16.56 18.14 10.86
CA ILE A 482 -17.76 17.86 10.03
C ILE A 482 -17.35 17.17 8.73
N VAL A 483 -16.34 17.69 8.03
CA VAL A 483 -15.81 17.10 6.78
C VAL A 483 -15.27 15.68 7.02
N THR A 484 -14.74 15.38 8.22
CA THR A 484 -14.31 14.04 8.61
C THR A 484 -15.50 13.13 8.89
N LEU A 485 -16.35 13.52 9.85
CA LEU A 485 -17.36 12.62 10.42
C LEU A 485 -18.49 12.32 9.45
N VAL A 486 -19.03 13.30 8.73
CA VAL A 486 -20.20 13.10 7.87
C VAL A 486 -19.96 12.03 6.81
N PRO A 487 -18.88 12.09 5.99
CA PRO A 487 -18.63 11.05 5.00
C PRO A 487 -18.33 9.69 5.63
N LEU A 488 -17.59 9.65 6.75
CA LEU A 488 -17.24 8.40 7.41
C LEU A 488 -18.48 7.66 7.94
N TRP A 489 -19.39 8.37 8.61
CA TRP A 489 -20.62 7.77 9.11
C TRP A 489 -21.56 7.30 8.02
N VAL A 490 -21.70 8.08 6.93
CA VAL A 490 -22.54 7.69 5.79
C VAL A 490 -21.97 6.45 5.09
N VAL A 491 -20.64 6.41 4.87
CA VAL A 491 -19.98 5.25 4.25
C VAL A 491 -20.06 4.03 5.17
N ALA A 492 -19.82 4.19 6.48
CA ALA A 492 -19.93 3.10 7.45
C ALA A 492 -21.34 2.51 7.49
N ALA A 493 -22.37 3.36 7.48
CA ALA A 493 -23.77 2.93 7.43
C ALA A 493 -24.10 2.21 6.12
N ALA A 494 -23.68 2.75 4.98
CA ALA A 494 -23.88 2.11 3.67
C ALA A 494 -23.18 0.74 3.60
N ALA A 495 -21.95 0.64 4.11
CA ALA A 495 -21.19 -0.60 4.15
C ALA A 495 -21.81 -1.63 5.10
N ARG A 496 -22.23 -1.21 6.31
CA ARG A 496 -22.78 -2.14 7.32
C ARG A 496 -24.19 -2.55 7.05
N ILE A 497 -25.08 -1.59 6.75
CA ILE A 497 -26.52 -1.83 6.57
C ILE A 497 -26.80 -2.28 5.14
N GLY A 498 -26.25 -1.57 4.14
CA GLY A 498 -26.53 -1.85 2.73
C GLY A 498 -25.83 -3.10 2.22
N LEU A 499 -24.52 -3.22 2.47
CA LEU A 499 -23.69 -4.31 1.93
C LEU A 499 -23.35 -5.40 2.95
N ARG A 500 -23.77 -5.25 4.21
CA ARG A 500 -23.51 -6.22 5.31
C ARG A 500 -22.04 -6.61 5.44
N MET A 501 -21.15 -5.64 5.22
CA MET A 501 -19.71 -5.87 5.26
C MET A 501 -19.22 -6.20 6.66
N ASN A 502 -18.14 -6.98 6.73
CA ASN A 502 -17.41 -7.27 7.94
C ASN A 502 -16.87 -5.98 8.58
N TYR A 503 -16.93 -5.89 9.92
CA TYR A 503 -16.53 -4.71 10.67
C TYR A 503 -15.06 -4.31 10.43
N HIS A 504 -14.13 -5.27 10.47
CA HIS A 504 -12.71 -4.98 10.25
C HIS A 504 -12.45 -4.45 8.83
N SER A 505 -13.18 -4.97 7.83
CA SER A 505 -13.12 -4.45 6.46
C SER A 505 -13.68 -3.02 6.38
N ILE A 506 -14.73 -2.68 7.15
CA ILE A 506 -15.23 -1.31 7.23
C ILE A 506 -14.18 -0.38 7.83
N VAL A 507 -13.55 -0.76 8.95
CA VAL A 507 -12.49 0.06 9.57
C VAL A 507 -11.32 0.26 8.60
N GLY A 508 -10.90 -0.79 7.88
CA GLY A 508 -9.89 -0.69 6.83
C GLY A 508 -10.29 0.23 5.67
N LEU A 509 -11.56 0.17 5.22
CA LEU A 509 -12.12 1.07 4.21
C LEU A 509 -12.08 2.54 4.68
N LEU A 510 -12.54 2.84 5.90
CA LEU A 510 -12.56 4.20 6.43
C LEU A 510 -11.14 4.77 6.58
N ALA A 511 -10.20 3.97 7.10
CA ALA A 511 -8.79 4.35 7.20
C ALA A 511 -8.14 4.56 5.83
N GLY A 512 -8.42 3.69 4.86
CA GLY A 512 -7.89 3.77 3.50
C GLY A 512 -8.47 4.95 2.70
N MET A 513 -9.78 5.18 2.81
CA MET A 513 -10.47 6.30 2.17
C MET A 513 -9.96 7.66 2.66
N THR A 514 -9.59 7.76 3.94
CA THR A 514 -8.98 8.96 4.54
C THR A 514 -7.46 8.97 4.46
N THR A 515 -6.86 7.96 3.84
CA THR A 515 -5.40 7.81 3.71
C THR A 515 -4.66 7.88 5.05
N ASN A 516 -5.26 7.33 6.12
CA ASN A 516 -4.80 7.48 7.50
C ASN A 516 -4.10 6.22 8.04
N PRO A 517 -2.74 6.16 8.06
CA PRO A 517 -1.99 5.04 8.63
C PRO A 517 -2.20 4.84 10.14
N PRO A 518 -2.32 5.89 10.99
CA PRO A 518 -2.68 5.72 12.40
C PRO A 518 -3.99 4.96 12.63
N ALA A 519 -5.01 5.21 11.81
CA ALA A 519 -6.27 4.48 11.90
C ALA A 519 -6.12 3.00 11.50
N LEU A 520 -5.28 2.70 10.49
CA LEU A 520 -4.93 1.32 10.15
C LEU A 520 -4.17 0.62 11.29
N ALA A 521 -3.21 1.32 11.91
CA ALA A 521 -2.47 0.79 13.05
C ALA A 521 -3.41 0.47 14.22
N HIS A 522 -4.41 1.34 14.49
CA HIS A 522 -5.46 1.04 15.47
C HIS A 522 -6.30 -0.17 15.05
N ALA A 523 -6.70 -0.29 13.78
CA ALA A 523 -7.44 -1.44 13.28
C ALA A 523 -6.68 -2.77 13.51
N ALA A 524 -5.36 -2.76 13.36
CA ALA A 524 -4.52 -3.93 13.62
C ALA A 524 -4.44 -4.32 15.11
N THR A 525 -4.84 -3.44 16.05
CA THR A 525 -4.97 -3.80 17.48
C THR A 525 -6.31 -4.47 17.82
N LEU A 526 -7.30 -4.34 16.94
CA LEU A 526 -8.64 -4.91 17.15
C LEU A 526 -8.74 -6.37 16.68
N SER A 527 -7.87 -6.80 15.79
CA SER A 527 -7.85 -8.15 15.23
C SER A 527 -6.43 -8.53 14.80
N GLU A 528 -6.05 -9.78 15.05
CA GLU A 528 -4.81 -10.36 14.52
C GLU A 528 -4.94 -10.73 13.03
N LYS A 529 -6.15 -10.66 12.47
CA LYS A 529 -6.44 -10.99 11.08
C LYS A 529 -6.18 -9.80 10.15
N ASN A 530 -5.88 -10.11 8.90
CA ASN A 530 -5.47 -9.10 7.90
C ASN A 530 -6.64 -8.38 7.21
N SER A 531 -7.89 -8.61 7.61
CA SER A 531 -9.09 -8.09 6.93
C SER A 531 -9.09 -6.56 6.78
N ALA A 532 -8.73 -5.83 7.84
CA ALA A 532 -8.62 -4.37 7.79
C ALA A 532 -7.48 -3.91 6.86
N ALA A 533 -6.33 -4.59 6.91
CA ALA A 533 -5.19 -4.28 6.04
C ALA A 533 -5.50 -4.56 4.55
N VAL A 534 -6.24 -5.62 4.26
CA VAL A 534 -6.69 -5.96 2.89
C VAL A 534 -7.64 -4.89 2.36
N ALA A 535 -8.67 -4.51 3.14
CA ALA A 535 -9.60 -3.46 2.74
C ALA A 535 -8.90 -2.11 2.56
N TYR A 536 -8.01 -1.73 3.49
CA TYR A 536 -7.17 -0.53 3.39
C TYR A 536 -6.35 -0.53 2.10
N SER A 537 -5.58 -1.60 1.85
CA SER A 537 -4.70 -1.69 0.68
C SER A 537 -5.46 -1.71 -0.64
N THR A 538 -6.71 -2.18 -0.64
CA THR A 538 -7.59 -2.19 -1.81
C THR A 538 -8.03 -0.77 -2.20
N VAL A 539 -8.39 0.08 -1.23
CA VAL A 539 -8.96 1.42 -1.52
C VAL A 539 -7.91 2.54 -1.50
N TYR A 540 -6.82 2.36 -0.75
CA TYR A 540 -5.78 3.38 -0.57
C TYR A 540 -5.20 3.91 -1.90
N PRO A 541 -4.92 3.08 -2.93
CA PRO A 541 -4.43 3.55 -4.21
C PRO A 541 -5.37 4.52 -4.91
N LEU A 542 -6.65 4.16 -4.97
CA LEU A 542 -7.69 4.99 -5.57
C LEU A 542 -7.90 6.28 -4.76
N ALA A 543 -7.96 6.15 -3.43
CA ALA A 543 -8.12 7.29 -2.53
C ALA A 543 -6.98 8.30 -2.71
N MET A 544 -5.74 7.84 -2.72
CA MET A 544 -4.57 8.70 -2.88
C MET A 544 -4.61 9.45 -4.21
N PHE A 545 -4.87 8.74 -5.30
CA PHE A 545 -4.97 9.32 -6.65
C PHE A 545 -6.08 10.37 -6.74
N LEU A 546 -7.30 10.02 -6.31
CA LEU A 546 -8.44 10.92 -6.40
C LEU A 546 -8.26 12.17 -5.52
N ARG A 547 -7.73 12.00 -4.30
CA ARG A 547 -7.54 13.16 -3.39
C ARG A 547 -6.52 14.16 -3.91
N ILE A 548 -5.45 13.72 -4.57
CA ILE A 548 -4.51 14.64 -5.22
C ILE A 548 -5.20 15.46 -6.31
N LEU A 549 -6.08 14.84 -7.10
CA LEU A 549 -6.78 15.52 -8.20
C LEU A 549 -7.95 16.39 -7.74
N THR A 550 -8.71 15.95 -6.73
CA THR A 550 -9.97 16.65 -6.35
C THR A 550 -9.75 18.08 -5.92
N GLY A 551 -8.68 18.42 -5.19
CA GLY A 551 -8.40 19.79 -4.78
C GLY A 551 -8.09 20.71 -5.95
N GLN A 552 -7.33 20.23 -6.92
CA GLN A 552 -7.04 20.97 -8.15
C GLN A 552 -8.32 21.19 -8.98
N ILE A 553 -9.16 20.14 -9.09
CA ILE A 553 -10.45 20.24 -9.79
C ILE A 553 -11.36 21.27 -9.12
N VAL A 554 -11.46 21.24 -7.80
CA VAL A 554 -12.28 22.19 -7.03
C VAL A 554 -11.76 23.62 -7.23
N LEU A 555 -10.44 23.83 -7.16
CA LEU A 555 -9.86 25.15 -7.45
C LEU A 555 -10.24 25.64 -8.84
N LEU A 556 -10.11 24.80 -9.86
CA LEU A 556 -10.40 25.20 -11.25
C LEU A 556 -11.89 25.51 -11.48
N LEU A 557 -12.78 24.77 -10.81
CA LEU A 557 -14.23 24.98 -10.96
C LEU A 557 -14.75 26.21 -10.23
N PHE A 558 -14.16 26.55 -9.08
CA PHE A 558 -14.65 27.60 -8.19
C PHE A 558 -13.68 28.77 -8.01
N TRP A 559 -12.52 28.73 -8.69
CA TRP A 559 -11.56 29.82 -8.65
C TRP A 559 -12.13 31.02 -9.40
N THR A 560 -12.46 32.07 -8.66
CA THR A 560 -12.71 33.40 -9.25
C THR A 560 -11.45 34.22 -8.96
N ALA A 561 -10.83 34.75 -10.02
CA ALA A 561 -9.72 35.70 -9.85
C ALA A 561 -10.21 36.84 -8.96
N ALA A 562 -9.63 36.96 -7.75
CA ALA A 562 -9.95 38.03 -6.80
C ALA A 562 -9.30 39.33 -7.25
#